data_c8700d75cddda758782b2897abb0b43f
#
_entry.id   c8700d75cddda758782b2897abb0b43f
#
_cell.length_a   1.000
_cell.length_b   1.000
_cell.length_c   1.000
_cell.angle_alpha   90.00
_cell.angle_beta   90.00
_cell.angle_gamma   90.00
#
_symmetry.space_group_name_H-M   'P 1'
#
loop_
_entity.id
_entity.type
_entity.pdbx_description
1 polymer ?
#
loop_
_entity_poly.entity_id
_entity_poly.type
_entity_poly.pdbx_seq_one_letter_code
_entity_poly.pdbx_strand_id
1 'polypeptide(L)'
;MLFSPLITQLSRKVAQRAENKQSKQQDTSDLDPIADLEDTVLVLGFGRFSQIVCQTLLLRGINVAVIDRNIENIRAAAKFGFKVYYGDGIRLDVLHAAGIEKAKCVVIGINDTHRIEAIVSQLKEAYPELPILTRTYDRQTTVSLIKQDVDFIVRETFESAITLSRATLMKLGIDPIEADEVIAEVRSLDQERLNEEVLHGFSNEIVKKYWTPKPFIKPHANAEALNEEAAEILETDELLESAEILQSEISEDKKQSI
;
A
#
# COMPACT_ATOMS: atom_id res chain seq x y z
N MET A 1 9.87 19.34 55.18
CA MET A 1 9.68 18.05 54.50
C MET A 1 8.26 17.54 54.68
N LEU A 2 7.23 18.14 54.01
CA LEU A 2 5.82 17.76 54.20
C LEU A 2 4.97 17.85 52.89
N PHE A 3 5.57 17.69 51.72
CA PHE A 3 4.82 17.76 50.45
C PHE A 3 4.78 16.43 49.64
N SER A 4 5.28 15.33 50.21
CA SER A 4 5.37 14.06 49.51
C SER A 4 4.06 13.25 49.36
N PRO A 5 3.09 13.22 50.27
CA PRO A 5 1.92 12.35 50.15
C PRO A 5 0.84 12.87 49.18
N LEU A 6 0.74 14.18 48.97
CA LEU A 6 -0.30 14.75 48.09
C LEU A 6 0.04 14.56 46.59
N ILE A 7 1.32 14.67 46.23
CA ILE A 7 1.77 14.48 44.85
C ILE A 7 1.64 13.01 44.44
N THR A 8 1.95 12.07 45.38
CA THR A 8 1.78 10.62 45.12
C THR A 8 0.32 10.19 45.03
N GLN A 9 -0.58 10.82 45.74
CA GLN A 9 -2.02 10.56 45.61
C GLN A 9 -2.59 11.13 44.29
N LEU A 10 -2.10 12.29 43.86
CA LEU A 10 -2.53 12.89 42.58
C LEU A 10 -2.02 12.08 41.40
N SER A 11 -0.77 11.65 41.42
CA SER A 11 -0.19 10.80 40.39
C SER A 11 -0.86 9.42 40.29
N ARG A 12 -1.24 8.81 41.44
CA ARG A 12 -2.02 7.56 41.45
C ARG A 12 -3.43 7.74 40.90
N LYS A 13 -4.12 8.85 41.22
CA LYS A 13 -5.44 9.13 40.62
C LYS A 13 -5.38 9.42 39.13
N VAL A 14 -4.32 10.05 38.65
CA VAL A 14 -4.12 10.28 37.21
C VAL A 14 -3.76 8.97 36.50
N ALA A 15 -2.88 8.13 37.09
CA ALA A 15 -2.56 6.82 36.56
C ALA A 15 -3.78 5.87 36.54
N GLN A 16 -4.55 5.80 37.64
CA GLN A 16 -5.80 5.02 37.68
C GLN A 16 -6.88 5.52 36.72
N ARG A 17 -6.94 6.85 36.46
CA ARG A 17 -7.83 7.38 35.40
C ARG A 17 -7.33 7.04 34.00
N ALA A 18 -6.03 6.99 33.76
CA ALA A 18 -5.43 6.55 32.50
C ALA A 18 -5.64 5.06 32.28
N GLU A 19 -5.42 4.22 33.30
CA GLU A 19 -5.67 2.77 33.25
C GLU A 19 -7.15 2.43 33.12
N ASN A 20 -8.05 3.10 33.84
CA ASN A 20 -9.50 2.96 33.66
C ASN A 20 -10.03 3.50 32.31
N LYS A 21 -9.27 4.37 31.63
CA LYS A 21 -9.56 4.78 30.24
C LYS A 21 -9.07 3.76 29.21
N GLN A 22 -8.04 2.98 29.52
CA GLN A 22 -7.57 1.88 28.69
C GLN A 22 -8.33 0.57 28.91
N SER A 23 -8.93 0.35 30.08
CA SER A 23 -9.69 -0.86 30.42
C SER A 23 -11.21 -0.76 30.25
N LYS A 24 -11.75 0.38 29.84
CA LYS A 24 -13.05 0.41 29.20
C LYS A 24 -12.85 -0.15 27.78
N GLN A 25 -12.83 -1.47 27.66
CA GLN A 25 -13.45 -2.13 26.52
C GLN A 25 -14.77 -1.39 26.33
N GLN A 26 -14.85 -0.56 25.29
CA GLN A 26 -16.09 0.06 24.89
C GLN A 26 -17.04 -1.07 24.58
N ASP A 27 -17.99 -1.25 25.45
CA ASP A 27 -19.19 -2.03 25.22
C ASP A 27 -19.79 -1.43 23.94
N THR A 28 -19.72 -2.15 22.83
CA THR A 28 -20.21 -1.72 21.51
C THR A 28 -21.74 -1.67 21.48
N SER A 29 -22.40 -1.97 22.61
CA SER A 29 -23.85 -1.95 22.76
C SER A 29 -24.48 -0.56 22.82
N ASP A 30 -23.69 0.52 23.04
CA ASP A 30 -24.17 1.92 23.15
C ASP A 30 -23.90 2.76 21.88
N LEU A 31 -23.46 2.15 20.79
CA LEU A 31 -23.42 2.84 19.50
C LEU A 31 -24.80 2.69 18.85
N ASP A 32 -25.58 3.76 18.85
CA ASP A 32 -26.82 3.83 18.08
C ASP A 32 -26.57 3.24 16.68
N PRO A 33 -27.42 2.30 16.22
CA PRO A 33 -27.30 1.78 14.87
C PRO A 33 -27.45 2.95 13.91
N ILE A 34 -26.39 3.21 13.13
CA ILE A 34 -26.32 4.39 12.26
C ILE A 34 -27.38 4.23 11.17
N ALA A 35 -28.44 5.00 11.28
CA ALA A 35 -29.65 4.88 10.48
C ALA A 35 -29.48 5.23 8.98
N ASP A 36 -28.33 5.82 8.55
CA ASP A 36 -28.12 6.37 7.20
C ASP A 36 -26.77 5.98 6.60
N LEU A 37 -26.51 4.67 6.46
CA LEU A 37 -25.29 4.17 5.76
C LEU A 37 -25.58 3.61 4.37
N GLU A 38 -26.75 3.86 3.80
CA GLU A 38 -27.00 3.50 2.41
C GLU A 38 -26.04 4.26 1.49
N ASP A 39 -25.47 3.58 0.52
CA ASP A 39 -24.53 4.12 -0.47
C ASP A 39 -23.21 4.69 0.08
N THR A 40 -22.74 4.18 1.20
CA THR A 40 -21.50 4.63 1.83
C THR A 40 -20.27 3.94 1.28
N VAL A 41 -19.18 4.69 1.10
CA VAL A 41 -17.84 4.15 0.85
C VAL A 41 -17.14 3.98 2.20
N LEU A 42 -16.69 2.76 2.50
CA LEU A 42 -15.90 2.47 3.70
C LEU A 42 -14.41 2.64 3.40
N VAL A 43 -13.73 3.52 4.15
CA VAL A 43 -12.30 3.82 3.95
C VAL A 43 -11.49 3.31 5.14
N LEU A 44 -10.57 2.38 4.89
CA LEU A 44 -9.66 1.81 5.88
C LEU A 44 -8.32 2.52 5.83
N GLY A 45 -8.04 3.32 6.86
CA GLY A 45 -6.87 4.19 6.94
C GLY A 45 -7.11 5.57 6.32
N PHE A 46 -6.90 6.64 7.09
CA PHE A 46 -7.08 8.03 6.66
C PHE A 46 -5.74 8.77 6.57
N GLY A 47 -4.74 8.12 5.97
CA GLY A 47 -3.46 8.74 5.63
C GLY A 47 -3.58 9.72 4.45
N ARG A 48 -2.46 10.34 4.06
CA ARG A 48 -2.40 11.36 2.99
C ARG A 48 -3.06 10.91 1.68
N PHE A 49 -2.88 9.66 1.29
CA PHE A 49 -3.50 9.10 0.08
C PHE A 49 -5.04 9.08 0.21
N SER A 50 -5.56 8.50 1.27
CA SER A 50 -7.01 8.40 1.49
C SER A 50 -7.66 9.77 1.65
N GLN A 51 -6.96 10.76 2.22
CA GLN A 51 -7.46 12.13 2.32
C GLN A 51 -7.78 12.73 0.94
N ILE A 52 -6.94 12.47 -0.07
CA ILE A 52 -7.18 12.94 -1.45
C ILE A 52 -8.37 12.21 -2.05
N VAL A 53 -8.44 10.88 -1.91
CA VAL A 53 -9.58 10.08 -2.39
C VAL A 53 -10.88 10.56 -1.74
N CYS A 54 -10.92 10.72 -0.43
CA CYS A 54 -12.10 11.16 0.30
C CYS A 54 -12.56 12.57 -0.09
N GLN A 55 -11.63 13.49 -0.36
CA GLN A 55 -11.98 14.84 -0.85
C GLN A 55 -12.69 14.78 -2.21
N THR A 56 -12.26 13.88 -3.10
CA THR A 56 -12.92 13.67 -4.40
C THR A 56 -14.35 13.14 -4.22
N LEU A 57 -14.53 12.17 -3.31
CA LEU A 57 -15.84 11.62 -2.97
C LEU A 57 -16.74 12.69 -2.34
N LEU A 58 -16.20 13.50 -1.43
CA LEU A 58 -16.91 14.60 -0.79
C LEU A 58 -17.42 15.64 -1.79
N LEU A 59 -16.60 16.03 -2.76
CA LEU A 59 -16.99 16.96 -3.83
C LEU A 59 -18.18 16.42 -4.66
N ARG A 60 -18.38 15.12 -4.68
CA ARG A 60 -19.49 14.46 -5.37
C ARG A 60 -20.70 14.21 -4.46
N GLY A 61 -20.59 14.57 -3.17
CA GLY A 61 -21.64 14.34 -2.18
C GLY A 61 -21.80 12.86 -1.78
N ILE A 62 -20.75 12.05 -1.96
CA ILE A 62 -20.76 10.63 -1.60
C ILE A 62 -20.50 10.50 -0.11
N ASN A 63 -21.31 9.69 0.58
CA ASN A 63 -21.14 9.37 1.98
C ASN A 63 -19.88 8.53 2.20
N VAL A 64 -19.06 8.90 3.18
CA VAL A 64 -17.83 8.19 3.53
C VAL A 64 -17.82 7.88 5.01
N ALA A 65 -17.51 6.63 5.35
CA ALA A 65 -17.16 6.20 6.69
C ALA A 65 -15.67 5.84 6.75
N VAL A 66 -14.96 6.35 7.75
CA VAL A 66 -13.50 6.18 7.90
C VAL A 66 -13.20 5.36 9.15
N ILE A 67 -12.38 4.33 9.00
CA ILE A 67 -11.81 3.56 10.11
C ILE A 67 -10.31 3.83 10.16
N ASP A 68 -9.79 4.27 11.29
CA ASP A 68 -8.36 4.44 11.52
C ASP A 68 -7.98 4.16 12.98
N ARG A 69 -6.73 3.72 13.20
CA ARG A 69 -6.15 3.54 14.55
C ARG A 69 -5.43 4.78 15.06
N ASN A 70 -5.17 5.73 14.20
CA ASN A 70 -4.49 6.97 14.56
C ASN A 70 -5.51 8.04 14.93
N ILE A 71 -5.42 8.51 16.16
CA ILE A 71 -6.34 9.53 16.71
C ILE A 71 -6.28 10.83 15.90
N GLU A 72 -5.11 11.24 15.41
CA GLU A 72 -4.98 12.46 14.61
C GLU A 72 -5.68 12.31 13.25
N ASN A 73 -5.61 11.15 12.63
CA ASN A 73 -6.34 10.84 11.40
C ASN A 73 -7.85 10.87 11.62
N ILE A 74 -8.34 10.32 12.74
CA ILE A 74 -9.76 10.38 13.13
C ILE A 74 -10.21 11.82 13.34
N ARG A 75 -9.42 12.63 14.04
CA ARG A 75 -9.72 14.07 14.23
C ARG A 75 -9.73 14.83 12.90
N ALA A 76 -8.80 14.50 12.00
CA ALA A 76 -8.75 15.12 10.69
C ALA A 76 -9.99 14.73 9.86
N ALA A 77 -10.36 13.45 9.79
CA ALA A 77 -11.54 12.98 9.08
C ALA A 77 -12.85 13.61 9.61
N ALA A 78 -12.98 13.72 10.93
CA ALA A 78 -14.13 14.36 11.57
C ALA A 78 -14.30 15.84 11.16
N LYS A 79 -13.20 16.59 10.95
CA LYS A 79 -13.25 17.99 10.48
C LYS A 79 -13.80 18.13 9.06
N PHE A 80 -13.70 17.09 8.23
CA PHE A 80 -14.32 17.04 6.90
C PHE A 80 -15.78 16.58 6.94
N GLY A 81 -16.32 16.27 8.12
CA GLY A 81 -17.70 15.81 8.28
C GLY A 81 -17.91 14.32 7.96
N PHE A 82 -16.84 13.54 7.83
CA PHE A 82 -16.95 12.10 7.64
C PHE A 82 -17.42 11.40 8.91
N LYS A 83 -18.13 10.29 8.75
CA LYS A 83 -18.40 9.37 9.87
C LYS A 83 -17.09 8.66 10.20
N VAL A 84 -16.72 8.62 11.48
CA VAL A 84 -15.39 8.14 11.90
C VAL A 84 -15.52 7.05 12.95
N TYR A 85 -14.71 6.00 12.80
CA TYR A 85 -14.57 4.91 13.75
C TYR A 85 -13.12 4.76 14.15
N TYR A 86 -12.85 4.80 15.44
CA TYR A 86 -11.54 4.46 15.96
C TYR A 86 -11.46 2.95 16.12
N GLY A 87 -10.55 2.32 15.37
CA GLY A 87 -10.37 0.87 15.45
C GLY A 87 -9.43 0.30 14.40
N ASP A 88 -9.29 -1.00 14.47
CA ASP A 88 -8.51 -1.76 13.51
C ASP A 88 -9.41 -2.32 12.42
N GLY A 89 -9.20 -1.89 11.17
CA GLY A 89 -9.95 -2.34 10.00
C GLY A 89 -9.77 -3.83 9.64
N ILE A 90 -8.89 -4.56 10.33
CA ILE A 90 -8.83 -6.02 10.23
C ILE A 90 -9.90 -6.73 11.08
N ARG A 91 -10.51 -6.04 12.04
CA ARG A 91 -11.48 -6.62 12.95
C ARG A 91 -12.89 -6.57 12.36
N LEU A 92 -13.53 -7.72 12.22
CA LEU A 92 -14.91 -7.82 11.69
C LEU A 92 -15.92 -7.05 12.53
N ASP A 93 -15.81 -7.08 13.86
CA ASP A 93 -16.70 -6.34 14.75
C ASP A 93 -16.62 -4.82 14.52
N VAL A 94 -15.42 -4.30 14.23
CA VAL A 94 -15.23 -2.88 13.87
C VAL A 94 -15.83 -2.58 12.50
N LEU A 95 -15.66 -3.48 11.53
CA LEU A 95 -16.24 -3.34 10.19
C LEU A 95 -17.78 -3.38 10.25
N HIS A 96 -18.37 -4.30 11.03
CA HIS A 96 -19.82 -4.36 11.26
C HIS A 96 -20.35 -3.08 11.91
N ALA A 97 -19.69 -2.59 12.98
CA ALA A 97 -20.06 -1.33 13.62
C ALA A 97 -19.97 -0.13 12.68
N ALA A 98 -19.07 -0.16 11.70
CA ALA A 98 -18.93 0.84 10.65
C ALA A 98 -19.90 0.63 9.47
N GLY A 99 -20.73 -0.38 9.49
CA GLY A 99 -21.81 -0.62 8.52
C GLY A 99 -21.35 -1.24 7.20
N ILE A 100 -20.38 -2.15 7.24
CA ILE A 100 -19.83 -2.79 6.04
C ILE A 100 -20.90 -3.49 5.19
N GLU A 101 -21.95 -4.04 5.80
CA GLU A 101 -23.05 -4.73 5.10
C GLU A 101 -23.82 -3.82 4.14
N LYS A 102 -23.77 -2.51 4.36
CA LYS A 102 -24.44 -1.49 3.54
C LYS A 102 -23.46 -0.71 2.68
N ALA A 103 -22.17 -0.99 2.78
CA ALA A 103 -21.16 -0.32 2.00
C ALA A 103 -21.24 -0.71 0.51
N LYS A 104 -21.06 0.27 -0.37
CA LYS A 104 -21.01 0.02 -1.83
C LYS A 104 -19.63 -0.46 -2.28
N CYS A 105 -18.59 -0.07 -1.57
CA CYS A 105 -17.23 -0.55 -1.77
C CYS A 105 -16.35 -0.23 -0.55
N VAL A 106 -15.21 -0.89 -0.48
CA VAL A 106 -14.16 -0.63 0.51
C VAL A 106 -12.93 -0.06 -0.18
N VAL A 107 -12.40 1.05 0.35
CA VAL A 107 -11.12 1.62 -0.08
C VAL A 107 -10.08 1.38 1.01
N ILE A 108 -9.02 0.64 0.69
CA ILE A 108 -7.94 0.34 1.63
C ILE A 108 -6.76 1.27 1.33
N GLY A 109 -6.53 2.25 2.21
CA GLY A 109 -5.49 3.27 2.04
C GLY A 109 -4.33 3.17 3.03
N ILE A 110 -4.21 2.07 3.77
CA ILE A 110 -3.10 1.82 4.69
C ILE A 110 -1.81 1.49 3.96
N ASN A 111 -0.65 1.61 4.65
CA ASN A 111 0.67 1.38 4.06
C ASN A 111 1.25 -0.01 4.33
N ASP A 112 0.72 -0.72 5.31
CA ASP A 112 1.25 -2.00 5.76
C ASP A 112 0.77 -3.11 4.83
N THR A 113 1.67 -3.65 4.03
CA THR A 113 1.44 -4.70 3.03
C THR A 113 0.79 -5.94 3.63
N HIS A 114 1.32 -6.47 4.72
CA HIS A 114 0.79 -7.67 5.36
C HIS A 114 -0.63 -7.46 5.88
N ARG A 115 -0.91 -6.27 6.35
CA ARG A 115 -2.26 -5.91 6.81
C ARG A 115 -3.23 -5.75 5.66
N ILE A 116 -2.81 -5.17 4.53
CA ILE A 116 -3.64 -5.07 3.33
C ILE A 116 -4.06 -6.47 2.88
N GLU A 117 -3.10 -7.38 2.73
CA GLU A 117 -3.36 -8.77 2.31
C GLU A 117 -4.32 -9.50 3.27
N ALA A 118 -4.10 -9.35 4.58
CA ALA A 118 -4.97 -9.96 5.59
C ALA A 118 -6.41 -9.40 5.57
N ILE A 119 -6.55 -8.08 5.41
CA ILE A 119 -7.86 -7.41 5.29
C ILE A 119 -8.57 -7.89 4.02
N VAL A 120 -7.88 -7.93 2.88
CA VAL A 120 -8.46 -8.38 1.61
C VAL A 120 -8.92 -9.82 1.72
N SER A 121 -8.08 -10.73 2.22
CA SER A 121 -8.44 -12.13 2.41
C SER A 121 -9.71 -12.29 3.25
N GLN A 122 -9.79 -11.57 4.37
CA GLN A 122 -10.95 -11.60 5.26
C GLN A 122 -12.21 -11.01 4.61
N LEU A 123 -12.06 -9.91 3.86
CA LEU A 123 -13.20 -9.27 3.18
C LEU A 123 -13.73 -10.15 2.04
N LYS A 124 -12.86 -10.76 1.24
CA LYS A 124 -13.27 -11.69 0.17
C LYS A 124 -13.94 -12.95 0.71
N GLU A 125 -13.55 -13.42 1.90
CA GLU A 125 -14.24 -14.53 2.57
C GLU A 125 -15.61 -14.15 3.12
N ALA A 126 -15.72 -13.00 3.80
CA ALA A 126 -16.95 -12.58 4.48
C ALA A 126 -17.94 -11.84 3.55
N TYR A 127 -17.43 -11.13 2.55
CA TYR A 127 -18.21 -10.27 1.64
C TYR A 127 -17.69 -10.41 0.19
N PRO A 128 -17.85 -11.57 -0.46
CA PRO A 128 -17.24 -11.85 -1.78
C PRO A 128 -17.67 -10.88 -2.89
N GLU A 129 -18.89 -10.35 -2.81
CA GLU A 129 -19.46 -9.42 -3.82
C GLU A 129 -19.12 -7.95 -3.54
N LEU A 130 -18.50 -7.62 -2.41
CA LEU A 130 -18.19 -6.24 -2.04
C LEU A 130 -16.94 -5.78 -2.78
N PRO A 131 -17.02 -4.75 -3.65
CA PRO A 131 -15.86 -4.25 -4.36
C PRO A 131 -14.79 -3.71 -3.43
N ILE A 132 -13.54 -4.16 -3.64
CA ILE A 132 -12.37 -3.74 -2.88
C ILE A 132 -11.42 -2.97 -3.78
N LEU A 133 -11.15 -1.71 -3.41
CA LEU A 133 -10.18 -0.86 -4.08
C LEU A 133 -9.01 -0.61 -3.15
N THR A 134 -7.78 -0.73 -3.63
CA THR A 134 -6.61 -0.52 -2.79
C THR A 134 -5.46 0.13 -3.53
N ARG A 135 -4.46 0.54 -2.78
CA ARG A 135 -3.18 0.95 -3.32
C ARG A 135 -2.09 -0.04 -2.91
N THR A 136 -1.07 -0.12 -3.75
CA THR A 136 0.16 -0.84 -3.43
C THR A 136 1.36 0.06 -3.67
N TYR A 137 2.41 -0.17 -2.91
CA TYR A 137 3.68 0.52 -3.11
C TYR A 137 4.61 -0.29 -4.03
N ASP A 138 4.61 -1.60 -3.87
CA ASP A 138 5.50 -2.52 -4.56
C ASP A 138 4.74 -3.51 -5.46
N ARG A 139 5.51 -4.14 -6.34
CA ARG A 139 5.00 -5.06 -7.36
C ARG A 139 4.59 -6.41 -6.78
N GLN A 140 5.30 -6.90 -5.77
CA GLN A 140 5.03 -8.19 -5.15
C GLN A 140 3.66 -8.19 -4.48
N THR A 141 3.36 -7.15 -3.71
CA THR A 141 2.03 -6.95 -3.11
C THR A 141 0.96 -6.84 -4.19
N THR A 142 1.24 -6.13 -5.29
CA THR A 142 0.29 -6.01 -6.41
C THR A 142 -0.08 -7.38 -6.96
N VAL A 143 0.90 -8.25 -7.24
CA VAL A 143 0.67 -9.62 -7.74
C VAL A 143 -0.13 -10.46 -6.73
N SER A 144 0.20 -10.36 -5.45
CA SER A 144 -0.53 -11.05 -4.38
C SER A 144 -2.01 -10.66 -4.33
N LEU A 145 -2.31 -9.37 -4.45
CA LEU A 145 -3.68 -8.85 -4.40
C LEU A 145 -4.47 -9.14 -5.67
N ILE A 146 -3.83 -9.17 -6.85
CA ILE A 146 -4.47 -9.63 -8.08
C ILE A 146 -4.91 -11.09 -7.95
N LYS A 147 -4.09 -11.95 -7.35
CA LYS A 147 -4.43 -13.36 -7.09
C LYS A 147 -5.56 -13.53 -6.07
N GLN A 148 -5.83 -12.53 -5.25
CA GLN A 148 -6.95 -12.47 -4.31
C GLN A 148 -8.20 -11.81 -4.92
N ASP A 149 -8.21 -11.54 -6.23
CA ASP A 149 -9.34 -10.97 -6.97
C ASP A 149 -9.79 -9.60 -6.42
N VAL A 150 -8.83 -8.72 -6.15
CA VAL A 150 -9.10 -7.32 -5.77
C VAL A 150 -9.60 -6.56 -7.00
N ASP A 151 -10.70 -5.83 -6.88
CA ASP A 151 -11.40 -5.19 -7.99
C ASP A 151 -10.60 -4.06 -8.63
N PHE A 152 -9.84 -3.29 -7.85
CA PHE A 152 -8.99 -2.23 -8.38
C PHE A 152 -7.75 -2.00 -7.50
N ILE A 153 -6.59 -1.94 -8.13
CA ILE A 153 -5.32 -1.70 -7.49
C ILE A 153 -4.60 -0.54 -8.17
N VAL A 154 -4.31 0.53 -7.41
CA VAL A 154 -3.40 1.58 -7.89
C VAL A 154 -1.99 1.31 -7.40
N ARG A 155 -1.02 1.22 -8.31
CA ARG A 155 0.40 1.13 -7.98
C ARG A 155 0.98 2.53 -7.83
N GLU A 156 1.05 3.02 -6.59
CA GLU A 156 1.33 4.43 -6.28
C GLU A 156 2.63 4.92 -6.89
N THR A 157 3.72 4.19 -6.73
CA THR A 157 5.03 4.55 -7.29
C THR A 157 5.00 4.56 -8.82
N PHE A 158 4.39 3.54 -9.44
CA PHE A 158 4.30 3.43 -10.89
C PHE A 158 3.50 4.60 -11.48
N GLU A 159 2.31 4.89 -10.97
CA GLU A 159 1.47 5.97 -11.47
C GLU A 159 2.11 7.35 -11.31
N SER A 160 2.79 7.57 -10.18
CA SER A 160 3.53 8.80 -9.95
C SER A 160 4.72 8.94 -10.91
N ALA A 161 5.46 7.85 -11.15
CA ALA A 161 6.59 7.83 -12.08
C ALA A 161 6.14 8.08 -13.52
N ILE A 162 5.08 7.45 -13.98
CA ILE A 162 4.49 7.64 -15.31
C ILE A 162 4.06 9.11 -15.51
N THR A 163 3.41 9.69 -14.51
CA THR A 163 3.00 11.10 -14.55
C THR A 163 4.20 12.03 -14.68
N LEU A 164 5.27 11.78 -13.91
CA LEU A 164 6.50 12.55 -13.98
C LEU A 164 7.23 12.35 -15.32
N SER A 165 7.30 11.11 -15.82
CA SER A 165 7.92 10.77 -17.10
C SER A 165 7.27 11.52 -18.27
N ARG A 166 5.93 11.55 -18.33
CA ARG A 166 5.19 12.32 -19.30
C ARG A 166 5.58 13.82 -19.28
N ALA A 167 5.58 14.40 -18.07
CA ALA A 167 5.96 15.80 -17.90
C ALA A 167 7.42 16.06 -18.32
N THR A 168 8.32 15.11 -18.07
CA THR A 168 9.73 15.20 -18.48
C THR A 168 9.88 15.18 -20.00
N LEU A 169 9.22 14.25 -20.70
CA LEU A 169 9.21 14.18 -22.16
C LEU A 169 8.76 15.51 -22.77
N MET A 170 7.67 16.08 -22.28
CA MET A 170 7.18 17.39 -22.73
C MET A 170 8.18 18.52 -22.48
N LYS A 171 8.92 18.50 -21.36
CA LYS A 171 9.97 19.50 -21.06
C LYS A 171 11.19 19.36 -21.96
N LEU A 172 11.45 18.17 -22.48
CA LEU A 172 12.49 17.89 -23.47
C LEU A 172 12.07 18.27 -24.91
N GLY A 173 10.85 18.76 -25.10
CA GLY A 173 10.36 19.23 -26.40
C GLY A 173 9.62 18.16 -27.22
N ILE A 174 9.33 16.99 -26.62
CA ILE A 174 8.51 15.96 -27.26
C ILE A 174 7.05 16.44 -27.31
N ASP A 175 6.42 16.24 -28.47
CA ASP A 175 5.00 16.60 -28.66
C ASP A 175 4.09 15.87 -27.67
N PRO A 176 3.04 16.50 -27.13
CA PRO A 176 2.14 15.87 -26.18
C PRO A 176 1.52 14.55 -26.65
N ILE A 177 1.21 14.42 -27.94
CA ILE A 177 0.62 13.19 -28.52
C ILE A 177 1.68 12.08 -28.52
N GLU A 178 2.88 12.39 -29.00
CA GLU A 178 4.00 11.45 -28.99
C GLU A 178 4.38 11.03 -27.55
N ALA A 179 4.37 11.96 -26.60
CA ALA A 179 4.60 11.65 -25.19
C ALA A 179 3.54 10.69 -24.64
N ASP A 180 2.27 10.87 -25.01
CA ASP A 180 1.18 9.98 -24.60
C ASP A 180 1.30 8.58 -25.24
N GLU A 181 1.77 8.48 -26.48
CA GLU A 181 2.06 7.20 -27.16
C GLU A 181 3.18 6.43 -26.43
N VAL A 182 4.29 7.10 -26.10
CA VAL A 182 5.39 6.51 -25.34
C VAL A 182 4.91 6.02 -23.97
N ILE A 183 4.11 6.80 -23.28
CA ILE A 183 3.54 6.40 -21.98
C ILE A 183 2.59 5.19 -22.11
N ALA A 184 1.80 5.14 -23.17
CA ALA A 184 0.91 4.01 -23.43
C ALA A 184 1.71 2.71 -23.71
N GLU A 185 2.79 2.80 -24.46
CA GLU A 185 3.71 1.67 -24.71
C GLU A 185 4.33 1.16 -23.40
N VAL A 186 4.86 2.06 -22.57
CA VAL A 186 5.43 1.71 -21.26
C VAL A 186 4.40 1.01 -20.37
N ARG A 187 3.15 1.47 -20.35
CA ARG A 187 2.07 0.83 -19.61
C ARG A 187 1.74 -0.56 -20.14
N SER A 188 1.74 -0.75 -21.45
CA SER A 188 1.49 -2.05 -22.07
C SER A 188 2.57 -3.07 -21.71
N LEU A 189 3.84 -2.70 -21.85
CA LEU A 189 4.98 -3.56 -21.50
C LEU A 189 4.98 -3.93 -20.01
N ASP A 190 4.66 -2.97 -19.15
CA ASP A 190 4.56 -3.22 -17.72
C ASP A 190 3.40 -4.15 -17.37
N GLN A 191 2.25 -3.99 -18.04
CA GLN A 191 1.09 -4.86 -17.84
C GLN A 191 1.35 -6.29 -18.32
N GLU A 192 2.00 -6.47 -19.48
CA GLU A 192 2.41 -7.79 -19.98
C GLU A 192 3.30 -8.49 -18.95
N ARG A 193 4.31 -7.78 -18.45
CA ARG A 193 5.18 -8.31 -17.40
C ARG A 193 4.44 -8.63 -16.10
N LEU A 194 3.46 -7.80 -15.71
CA LEU A 194 2.65 -8.05 -14.53
C LEU A 194 1.82 -9.34 -14.69
N ASN A 195 1.25 -9.56 -15.88
CA ASN A 195 0.49 -10.76 -16.19
C ASN A 195 1.38 -12.03 -16.12
N GLU A 196 2.61 -11.97 -16.63
CA GLU A 196 3.57 -13.05 -16.51
C GLU A 196 3.91 -13.37 -15.05
N GLU A 197 4.11 -12.35 -14.22
CA GLU A 197 4.40 -12.53 -12.80
C GLU A 197 3.19 -13.08 -12.01
N VAL A 198 1.99 -12.75 -12.42
CA VAL A 198 0.76 -13.34 -11.84
C VAL A 198 0.65 -14.82 -12.19
N LEU A 199 0.97 -15.21 -13.43
CA LEU A 199 0.86 -16.59 -13.91
C LEU A 199 1.99 -17.48 -13.37
N HIS A 200 3.22 -17.02 -13.42
CA HIS A 200 4.43 -17.84 -13.18
C HIS A 200 5.11 -17.53 -11.85
N GLY A 201 4.67 -16.48 -11.14
CA GLY A 201 5.33 -16.01 -9.92
C GLY A 201 6.64 -15.26 -10.19
N PHE A 202 7.28 -14.81 -9.13
CA PHE A 202 8.62 -14.24 -9.20
C PHE A 202 9.66 -15.37 -9.21
N SER A 203 10.60 -15.37 -10.14
CA SER A 203 11.72 -16.29 -10.07
C SER A 203 12.54 -16.03 -8.80
N ASN A 204 12.94 -17.10 -8.09
CA ASN A 204 13.62 -17.03 -6.79
C ASN A 204 14.91 -16.20 -6.77
N GLU A 205 15.55 -16.01 -7.91
CA GLU A 205 16.76 -15.18 -8.07
C GLU A 205 16.47 -13.68 -7.98
N ILE A 206 15.25 -13.28 -8.34
CA ILE A 206 14.85 -11.88 -8.43
C ILE A 206 14.41 -11.32 -7.07
N VAL A 207 13.80 -12.16 -6.23
CA VAL A 207 13.24 -11.75 -4.93
C VAL A 207 14.34 -11.31 -3.96
N LYS A 208 15.53 -11.85 -4.08
CA LYS A 208 16.63 -11.59 -3.13
C LYS A 208 17.40 -10.29 -3.42
N LYS A 209 17.34 -9.77 -4.63
CA LYS A 209 18.33 -8.81 -5.04
C LYS A 209 17.85 -7.36 -5.12
N TYR A 210 16.59 -7.00 -5.36
CA TYR A 210 16.36 -5.60 -5.70
C TYR A 210 14.96 -5.02 -5.46
N TRP A 211 14.96 -3.96 -4.71
CA TRP A 211 14.01 -2.86 -4.70
C TRP A 211 13.97 -2.08 -6.04
N THR A 212 14.88 -2.36 -6.96
CA THR A 212 14.93 -1.74 -8.28
C THR A 212 14.06 -2.53 -9.25
N PRO A 213 13.11 -1.88 -9.91
CA PRO A 213 12.34 -2.53 -10.97
C PRO A 213 13.30 -2.98 -12.07
N LYS A 214 13.19 -4.25 -12.52
CA LYS A 214 13.92 -4.69 -13.72
C LYS A 214 13.49 -3.82 -14.90
N PRO A 215 14.43 -3.35 -15.71
CA PRO A 215 14.07 -2.62 -16.91
C PRO A 215 13.22 -3.52 -17.83
N PHE A 216 12.07 -3.02 -18.23
CA PHE A 216 11.21 -3.68 -19.23
C PHE A 216 11.48 -3.16 -20.65
N ILE A 217 12.35 -2.16 -20.78
CA ILE A 217 12.88 -1.64 -22.03
C ILE A 217 14.34 -2.06 -22.13
N LYS A 218 14.74 -2.58 -23.31
CA LYS A 218 16.14 -2.95 -23.54
C LYS A 218 17.02 -1.70 -23.50
N PRO A 219 18.10 -1.69 -22.69
CA PRO A 219 19.04 -0.57 -22.66
C PRO A 219 19.68 -0.34 -24.04
N HIS A 220 19.86 0.91 -24.44
CA HIS A 220 20.48 1.27 -25.71
C HIS A 220 22.02 1.18 -25.69
N ALA A 221 22.62 1.35 -24.52
CA ALA A 221 24.07 1.36 -24.34
C ALA A 221 24.45 0.72 -23.00
N ASN A 222 25.72 0.35 -22.89
CA ASN A 222 26.31 -0.02 -21.60
C ASN A 222 26.38 1.20 -20.70
N ALA A 223 26.38 0.97 -19.39
CA ALA A 223 26.57 2.03 -18.41
C ALA A 223 27.95 2.68 -18.59
N GLU A 224 27.99 4.03 -18.56
CA GLU A 224 29.23 4.80 -18.54
C GLU A 224 29.37 5.46 -17.17
N ALA A 225 30.50 5.20 -16.50
CA ALA A 225 30.82 5.85 -15.25
C ALA A 225 31.25 7.30 -15.50
N LEU A 226 30.66 8.25 -14.76
CA LEU A 226 30.97 9.67 -14.86
C LEU A 226 31.95 10.18 -13.79
N ASN A 227 32.27 9.33 -12.80
CA ASN A 227 33.27 9.59 -11.77
C ASN A 227 33.96 8.29 -11.31
N GLU A 228 35.05 8.38 -10.56
CA GLU A 228 35.87 7.25 -10.12
C GLU A 228 35.08 6.29 -9.22
N GLU A 229 34.24 6.82 -8.32
CA GLU A 229 33.43 5.99 -7.42
C GLU A 229 32.41 5.13 -8.18
N ALA A 230 31.80 5.68 -9.24
CA ALA A 230 30.89 4.93 -10.10
C ALA A 230 31.62 3.87 -10.90
N ALA A 231 32.85 4.15 -11.36
CA ALA A 231 33.68 3.17 -12.09
C ALA A 231 34.03 1.97 -11.20
N GLU A 232 34.46 2.21 -9.95
CA GLU A 232 34.75 1.14 -8.97
C GLU A 232 33.52 0.27 -8.69
N ILE A 233 32.32 0.87 -8.60
CA ILE A 233 31.08 0.13 -8.38
C ILE A 233 30.76 -0.77 -9.56
N LEU A 234 30.84 -0.24 -10.79
CA LEU A 234 30.54 -1.01 -12.01
C LEU A 234 31.52 -2.16 -12.24
N GLU A 235 32.83 -1.93 -12.00
CA GLU A 235 33.83 -2.99 -12.06
C GLU A 235 33.60 -4.09 -11.03
N THR A 236 33.17 -3.71 -9.82
CA THR A 236 32.86 -4.69 -8.75
C THR A 236 31.64 -5.54 -9.11
N ASP A 237 30.61 -4.97 -9.71
CA ASP A 237 29.40 -5.69 -10.13
C ASP A 237 29.71 -6.66 -11.28
N GLU A 238 30.52 -6.27 -12.27
CA GLU A 238 30.96 -7.17 -13.36
C GLU A 238 31.76 -8.36 -12.83
N LEU A 239 32.61 -8.15 -11.83
CA LEU A 239 33.38 -9.22 -11.20
C LEU A 239 32.47 -10.18 -10.41
N LEU A 240 31.45 -9.66 -9.72
CA LEU A 240 30.48 -10.49 -8.99
C LEU A 240 29.60 -11.31 -9.94
N GLU A 241 29.10 -10.72 -11.03
CA GLU A 241 28.33 -11.45 -12.04
C GLU A 241 29.16 -12.56 -12.70
N SER A 242 30.42 -12.29 -13.02
CA SER A 242 31.35 -13.27 -13.59
C SER A 242 31.62 -14.43 -12.62
N ALA A 243 31.75 -14.16 -11.33
CA ALA A 243 31.96 -15.16 -10.30
C ALA A 243 30.70 -16.03 -10.06
N GLU A 244 29.50 -15.45 -10.14
CA GLU A 244 28.22 -16.18 -10.02
C GLU A 244 28.01 -17.13 -11.22
N ILE A 245 28.34 -16.68 -12.45
CA ILE A 245 28.27 -17.51 -13.66
C ILE A 245 29.22 -18.71 -13.55
N LEU A 246 30.47 -18.49 -13.16
CA LEU A 246 31.46 -19.55 -12.94
C LEU A 246 31.01 -20.55 -11.86
N GLN A 247 30.43 -20.12 -10.79
CA GLN A 247 29.90 -21.02 -9.75
C GLN A 247 28.69 -21.83 -10.24
N SER A 248 27.83 -21.26 -11.07
CA SER A 248 26.70 -21.98 -11.67
C SER A 248 27.18 -23.08 -12.63
N GLU A 249 28.16 -22.81 -13.49
CA GLU A 249 28.76 -23.77 -14.41
C GLU A 249 29.43 -24.92 -13.65
N ILE A 250 30.20 -24.66 -12.60
CA ILE A 250 30.84 -25.69 -11.77
C ILE A 250 29.79 -26.57 -11.05
N SER A 251 28.63 -25.99 -10.69
CA SER A 251 27.57 -26.75 -10.03
C SER A 251 26.81 -27.67 -11.01
N GLU A 252 26.67 -27.28 -12.27
CA GLU A 252 26.04 -28.08 -13.32
C GLU A 252 26.95 -29.23 -13.76
N ASP A 253 28.24 -29.00 -13.92
CA ASP A 253 29.23 -30.03 -14.25
C ASP A 253 29.32 -31.13 -13.17
N LYS A 254 29.19 -30.76 -11.90
CA LYS A 254 29.13 -31.72 -10.79
C LYS A 254 27.85 -32.56 -10.76
N LYS A 255 26.74 -32.06 -11.30
CA LYS A 255 25.48 -32.82 -11.40
C LYS A 255 25.42 -33.75 -12.59
N GLN A 256 26.21 -33.50 -13.64
CA GLN A 256 26.32 -34.40 -14.81
C GLN A 256 27.36 -35.52 -14.66
N SER A 257 28.15 -35.49 -13.58
CA SER A 257 29.23 -36.48 -13.32
C SER A 257 28.86 -37.50 -12.25
N ILE A 258 27.60 -37.54 -11.80
CA ILE A 258 27.00 -38.53 -10.89
C ILE A 258 25.86 -39.25 -11.60
#